data_37f138c8c09cc8cb0a5ede726006a02e
#
_entry.id   37f138c8c09cc8cb0a5ede726006a02e
#
_cell.length_a   1.000
_cell.length_b   1.000
_cell.length_c   1.000
_cell.angle_alpha   90.00
_cell.angle_beta   90.00
_cell.angle_gamma   90.00
#
_symmetry.space_group_name_H-M   'P 1'
#
loop_
_entity.id
_entity.type
_entity.pdbx_description
1 polymer ?
#
loop_
_entity_poly.entity_id
_entity_poly.type
_entity_poly.pdbx_seq_one_letter_code
_entity_poly.pdbx_strand_id
1 'polypeptide(L)'
;MGKFSMKRILVNGAGGFIGGHLVKRLKLEGFWVRGVDLKKHEFSKSAADEFIVGDLRDPILVADVVEGIDEVYQLAADMGGAGYIFTGDHDAQVMHNSATINLNTLEFGHRAGVRKFFYSSSACIYPEYNQRDPNNPKCSEDSAYPAAPDSEYGW
;
A
#
# COMPACT_ATOMS: atom_id res chain seq x y z
N MET A 1 -27.63 24.18 -3.50
CA MET A 1 -26.20 24.07 -3.90
C MET A 1 -25.53 23.10 -2.93
N GLY A 2 -25.33 21.85 -3.35
CA GLY A 2 -24.64 20.88 -2.52
C GLY A 2 -23.18 21.32 -2.37
N LYS A 3 -22.72 21.50 -1.12
CA LYS A 3 -21.28 21.60 -0.86
C LYS A 3 -20.64 20.32 -1.35
N PHE A 4 -19.86 20.36 -2.43
CA PHE A 4 -18.96 19.29 -2.77
C PHE A 4 -17.95 19.19 -1.63
N SER A 5 -18.13 18.21 -0.76
CA SER A 5 -17.12 17.90 0.26
C SER A 5 -15.84 17.50 -0.45
N MET A 6 -14.72 18.10 -0.09
CA MET A 6 -13.41 17.72 -0.60
C MET A 6 -13.16 16.25 -0.29
N LYS A 7 -12.86 15.46 -1.31
CA LYS A 7 -12.56 14.03 -1.14
C LYS A 7 -11.34 13.86 -0.24
N ARG A 8 -11.45 12.93 0.72
CA ARG A 8 -10.42 12.63 1.71
C ARG A 8 -9.75 11.31 1.40
N ILE A 9 -8.44 11.34 1.28
CA ILE A 9 -7.63 10.19 0.85
C ILE A 9 -6.64 9.82 1.94
N LEU A 10 -6.57 8.53 2.26
CA LEU A 10 -5.54 7.95 3.12
C LEU A 10 -4.46 7.31 2.25
N VAL A 11 -3.21 7.64 2.52
CA VAL A 11 -2.04 6.97 1.92
C VAL A 11 -1.26 6.27 3.02
N ASN A 12 -1.34 4.97 3.06
CA ASN A 12 -0.51 4.11 3.90
C ASN A 12 0.85 3.91 3.23
N GLY A 13 1.93 3.97 4.00
CA GLY A 13 3.28 3.97 3.43
C GLY A 13 3.71 5.34 2.89
N ALA A 14 3.12 6.42 3.40
CA ALA A 14 3.32 7.79 2.92
C ALA A 14 4.73 8.35 3.18
N GLY A 15 5.50 7.75 4.08
CA GLY A 15 6.90 8.08 4.36
C GLY A 15 7.88 7.43 3.39
N GLY A 16 7.44 6.44 2.61
CA GLY A 16 8.24 5.78 1.58
C GLY A 16 8.35 6.60 0.29
N PHE A 17 9.19 6.10 -0.64
CA PHE A 17 9.44 6.77 -1.91
C PHE A 17 8.16 6.95 -2.74
N ILE A 18 7.46 5.86 -3.03
CA ILE A 18 6.23 5.89 -3.83
C ILE A 18 5.14 6.69 -3.11
N GLY A 19 4.92 6.40 -1.82
CA GLY A 19 3.90 7.07 -1.03
C GLY A 19 4.09 8.58 -0.95
N GLY A 20 5.34 9.04 -0.74
CA GLY A 20 5.66 10.47 -0.72
C GLY A 20 5.38 11.18 -2.05
N HIS A 21 5.66 10.54 -3.18
CA HIS A 21 5.32 11.07 -4.51
C HIS A 21 3.82 11.08 -4.77
N LEU A 22 3.10 10.01 -4.36
CA LEU A 22 1.66 9.94 -4.50
C LEU A 22 0.97 11.04 -3.67
N VAL A 23 1.39 11.25 -2.43
CA VAL A 23 0.88 12.34 -1.58
C VAL A 23 1.02 13.69 -2.29
N LYS A 24 2.20 14.00 -2.83
CA LYS A 24 2.42 15.25 -3.58
C LYS A 24 1.46 15.38 -4.76
N ARG A 25 1.27 14.29 -5.53
CA ARG A 25 0.38 14.28 -6.69
C ARG A 25 -1.08 14.52 -6.28
N LEU A 26 -1.57 13.81 -5.28
CA LEU A 26 -2.94 13.96 -4.78
C LEU A 26 -3.20 15.37 -4.25
N LYS A 27 -2.22 15.99 -3.60
CA LYS A 27 -2.32 17.40 -3.17
C LYS A 27 -2.44 18.37 -4.34
N LEU A 28 -1.68 18.15 -5.42
CA LEU A 28 -1.78 18.96 -6.64
C LEU A 28 -3.14 18.82 -7.33
N GLU A 29 -3.79 17.68 -7.20
CA GLU A 29 -5.15 17.42 -7.70
C GLU A 29 -6.26 17.99 -6.80
N GLY A 30 -5.89 18.58 -5.66
CA GLY A 30 -6.84 19.29 -4.78
C GLY A 30 -7.52 18.39 -3.74
N PHE A 31 -7.03 17.17 -3.51
CA PHE A 31 -7.57 16.30 -2.48
C PHE A 31 -7.06 16.67 -1.08
N TRP A 32 -7.84 16.35 -0.06
CA TRP A 32 -7.33 16.32 1.31
C TRP A 32 -6.65 14.96 1.54
N VAL A 33 -5.43 14.98 2.07
CA VAL A 33 -4.60 13.77 2.18
C VAL A 33 -4.12 13.56 3.60
N ARG A 34 -4.40 12.38 4.16
CA ARG A 34 -3.77 11.83 5.36
C ARG A 34 -2.70 10.83 4.94
N GLY A 35 -1.49 11.01 5.44
CA GLY A 35 -0.40 10.05 5.27
C GLY A 35 -0.13 9.31 6.56
N VAL A 36 0.10 8.00 6.48
CA VAL A 36 0.51 7.15 7.63
C VAL A 36 1.73 6.34 7.26
N ASP A 37 2.71 6.29 8.16
CA ASP A 37 3.91 5.47 8.02
C ASP A 37 4.57 5.24 9.38
N LEU A 38 5.43 4.24 9.49
CA LEU A 38 6.28 4.03 10.68
C LEU A 38 7.28 5.18 10.90
N LYS A 39 7.62 5.89 9.83
CA LYS A 39 8.57 7.00 9.86
C LYS A 39 8.16 8.14 8.93
N LYS A 40 8.65 9.34 9.22
CA LYS A 40 8.52 10.48 8.30
C LYS A 40 9.40 10.25 7.07
N HIS A 41 9.02 10.88 5.95
CA HIS A 41 9.83 10.87 4.74
C HIS A 41 11.22 11.43 5.03
N GLU A 42 12.25 10.71 4.60
CA GLU A 42 13.65 10.98 4.98
C GLU A 42 14.20 12.26 4.32
N PHE A 43 13.85 12.50 3.06
CA PHE A 43 14.47 13.54 2.24
C PHE A 43 13.64 14.83 2.10
N SER A 44 12.41 14.85 2.55
CA SER A 44 11.56 16.03 2.44
C SER A 44 10.40 16.01 3.43
N LYS A 45 9.89 17.20 3.75
CA LYS A 45 8.63 17.30 4.51
C LYS A 45 7.48 16.76 3.66
N SER A 46 6.60 15.96 4.28
CA SER A 46 5.39 15.48 3.60
C SER A 46 4.49 16.65 3.22
N ALA A 47 3.87 16.54 2.05
CA ALA A 47 2.85 17.49 1.57
C ALA A 47 1.42 17.14 2.07
N ALA A 48 1.25 16.05 2.82
CA ALA A 48 -0.05 15.65 3.38
C ALA A 48 -0.60 16.76 4.30
N ASP A 49 -1.93 16.90 4.34
CA ASP A 49 -2.61 17.80 5.29
C ASP A 49 -2.43 17.30 6.72
N GLU A 50 -2.41 15.98 6.87
CA GLU A 50 -2.14 15.32 8.14
C GLU A 50 -1.16 14.16 7.91
N PHE A 51 -0.12 14.07 8.75
CA PHE A 51 0.84 12.97 8.70
C PHE A 51 1.00 12.33 10.06
N ILE A 52 0.62 11.06 10.16
CA ILE A 52 0.64 10.28 11.39
C ILE A 52 1.80 9.29 11.32
N VAL A 53 2.66 9.32 12.33
CA VAL A 53 3.68 8.30 12.52
C VAL A 53 3.09 7.22 13.41
N GLY A 54 2.96 6.00 12.87
CA GLY A 54 2.36 4.90 13.61
C GLY A 54 2.42 3.58 12.85
N ASP A 55 2.11 2.52 13.58
CA ASP A 55 2.18 1.14 13.08
C ASP A 55 0.79 0.66 12.65
N LEU A 56 0.63 0.39 11.37
CA LEU A 56 -0.64 -0.11 10.80
C LEU A 56 -0.97 -1.56 11.20
N ARG A 57 -0.11 -2.23 11.95
CA ARG A 57 -0.44 -3.50 12.61
C ARG A 57 -1.26 -3.29 13.88
N ASP A 58 -1.24 -2.08 14.43
CA ASP A 58 -2.10 -1.70 15.56
C ASP A 58 -3.53 -1.39 15.07
N PRO A 59 -4.52 -2.24 15.41
CA PRO A 59 -5.89 -2.05 15.00
C PRO A 59 -6.54 -0.77 15.55
N ILE A 60 -6.08 -0.28 16.70
CA ILE A 60 -6.59 0.96 17.30
C ILE A 60 -6.17 2.14 16.43
N LEU A 61 -4.90 2.20 16.05
CA LEU A 61 -4.42 3.23 15.15
C LEU A 61 -5.15 3.18 13.80
N VAL A 62 -5.32 1.97 13.24
CA VAL A 62 -5.99 1.83 11.93
C VAL A 62 -7.43 2.31 12.00
N ALA A 63 -8.16 1.98 13.06
CA ALA A 63 -9.53 2.47 13.27
C ALA A 63 -9.59 4.01 13.25
N ASP A 64 -8.64 4.68 13.92
CA ASP A 64 -8.60 6.14 13.97
C ASP A 64 -8.23 6.77 12.61
N VAL A 65 -7.24 6.20 11.91
CA VAL A 65 -6.73 6.82 10.67
C VAL A 65 -7.65 6.65 9.47
N VAL A 66 -8.57 5.67 9.48
CA VAL A 66 -9.56 5.49 8.42
C VAL A 66 -10.80 6.36 8.60
N GLU A 67 -11.00 6.98 9.78
CA GLU A 67 -12.16 7.80 10.05
C GLU A 67 -12.29 9.00 9.09
N GLY A 68 -13.46 9.11 8.46
CA GLY A 68 -13.78 10.17 7.52
C GLY A 68 -13.01 10.12 6.21
N ILE A 69 -12.44 8.97 5.84
CA ILE A 69 -11.72 8.74 4.60
C ILE A 69 -12.66 8.19 3.51
N ASP A 70 -12.54 8.70 2.30
CA ASP A 70 -13.28 8.23 1.13
C ASP A 70 -12.56 7.12 0.36
N GLU A 71 -11.24 7.24 0.23
CA GLU A 71 -10.40 6.31 -0.54
C GLU A 71 -9.08 6.01 0.19
N VAL A 72 -8.61 4.78 0.10
CA VAL A 72 -7.34 4.33 0.67
C VAL A 72 -6.40 3.87 -0.43
N TYR A 73 -5.17 4.35 -0.39
CA TYR A 73 -4.04 3.82 -1.15
C TYR A 73 -3.12 3.06 -0.19
N GLN A 74 -3.20 1.74 -0.28
CA GLN A 74 -2.42 0.84 0.57
C GLN A 74 -1.09 0.49 -0.11
N LEU A 75 -0.02 1.17 0.33
CA LEU A 75 1.35 0.99 -0.16
C LEU A 75 2.30 0.52 0.93
N ALA A 76 1.81 0.46 2.19
CA ALA A 76 2.62 0.00 3.30
C ALA A 76 2.78 -1.52 3.25
N ALA A 77 4.01 -1.98 3.36
CA ALA A 77 4.36 -3.38 3.45
C ALA A 77 5.66 -3.54 4.25
N ASP A 78 5.83 -4.70 4.85
CA ASP A 78 7.13 -5.10 5.38
C ASP A 78 7.93 -5.67 4.20
N MET A 79 8.80 -4.83 3.65
CA MET A 79 9.56 -5.14 2.45
C MET A 79 11.00 -4.67 2.59
N GLY A 80 11.89 -5.37 1.92
CA GLY A 80 13.30 -5.04 1.86
C GLY A 80 13.90 -5.36 0.50
N GLY A 81 15.19 -5.13 0.33
CA GLY A 81 15.92 -5.57 -0.85
C GLY A 81 16.11 -7.09 -0.88
N ALA A 82 16.69 -7.59 -1.98
CA ALA A 82 16.95 -9.02 -2.17
C ALA A 82 17.66 -9.69 -0.99
N GLY A 83 18.61 -9.00 -0.35
CA GLY A 83 19.30 -9.51 0.83
C GLY A 83 18.45 -9.60 2.10
N TYR A 84 17.25 -9.02 2.10
CA TYR A 84 16.29 -9.18 3.19
C TYR A 84 15.26 -10.27 2.89
N ILE A 85 14.77 -10.33 1.65
CA ILE A 85 13.72 -11.24 1.24
C ILE A 85 14.25 -12.67 0.99
N PHE A 86 15.44 -12.81 0.36
CA PHE A 86 15.94 -14.14 -0.07
C PHE A 86 16.77 -14.90 0.97
N THR A 87 16.95 -14.35 2.17
CA THR A 87 17.70 -15.07 3.23
C THR A 87 16.90 -16.20 3.88
N GLY A 88 15.57 -16.13 3.84
CA GLY A 88 14.66 -16.98 4.59
C GLY A 88 14.54 -16.63 6.07
N ASP A 89 15.38 -15.72 6.57
CA ASP A 89 15.42 -15.36 8.00
C ASP A 89 14.21 -14.54 8.44
N HIS A 90 13.53 -13.88 7.48
CA HIS A 90 12.46 -12.91 7.73
C HIS A 90 11.10 -13.32 7.16
N ASP A 91 10.97 -14.46 6.49
CA ASP A 91 9.77 -14.87 5.76
C ASP A 91 8.50 -14.79 6.61
N ALA A 92 8.53 -15.38 7.80
CA ALA A 92 7.38 -15.36 8.71
C ALA A 92 6.99 -13.94 9.14
N GLN A 93 7.97 -13.05 9.34
CA GLN A 93 7.73 -11.67 9.74
C GLN A 93 7.15 -10.85 8.58
N VAL A 94 7.75 -10.96 7.40
CA VAL A 94 7.31 -10.27 6.17
C VAL A 94 5.87 -10.64 5.85
N MET A 95 5.56 -11.94 5.84
CA MET A 95 4.21 -12.44 5.60
C MET A 95 3.23 -11.96 6.68
N HIS A 96 3.56 -12.16 7.95
CA HIS A 96 2.69 -11.77 9.06
C HIS A 96 2.42 -10.27 9.09
N ASN A 97 3.46 -9.46 8.99
CA ASN A 97 3.35 -8.00 9.07
C ASN A 97 2.56 -7.45 7.89
N SER A 98 2.88 -7.86 6.66
CA SER A 98 2.19 -7.40 5.45
C SER A 98 0.72 -7.84 5.43
N ALA A 99 0.43 -9.10 5.81
CA ALA A 99 -0.94 -9.57 5.95
C ALA A 99 -1.73 -8.78 7.00
N THR A 100 -1.15 -8.56 8.18
CA THR A 100 -1.80 -7.83 9.29
C THR A 100 -2.11 -6.39 8.89
N ILE A 101 -1.18 -5.67 8.26
CA ILE A 101 -1.40 -4.31 7.76
C ILE A 101 -2.58 -4.28 6.78
N ASN A 102 -2.60 -5.21 5.81
CA ASN A 102 -3.63 -5.26 4.78
C ASN A 102 -5.00 -5.62 5.35
N LEU A 103 -5.07 -6.62 6.22
CA LEU A 103 -6.32 -7.08 6.85
C LEU A 103 -6.91 -5.99 7.75
N ASN A 104 -6.10 -5.36 8.59
CA ASN A 104 -6.56 -4.25 9.43
C ASN A 104 -7.08 -3.09 8.59
N THR A 105 -6.30 -2.66 7.58
CA THR A 105 -6.69 -1.54 6.71
C THR A 105 -8.01 -1.82 6.00
N LEU A 106 -8.21 -3.02 5.48
CA LEU A 106 -9.44 -3.40 4.78
C LEU A 106 -10.63 -3.49 5.73
N GLU A 107 -10.46 -4.17 6.87
CA GLU A 107 -11.52 -4.39 7.85
C GLU A 107 -12.03 -3.07 8.45
N PHE A 108 -11.13 -2.26 9.01
CA PHE A 108 -11.51 -1.00 9.63
C PHE A 108 -11.97 0.03 8.61
N GLY A 109 -11.33 0.08 7.43
CA GLY A 109 -11.77 0.96 6.36
C GLY A 109 -13.15 0.61 5.83
N HIS A 110 -13.48 -0.70 5.70
CA HIS A 110 -14.82 -1.13 5.35
C HIS A 110 -15.85 -0.69 6.40
N ARG A 111 -15.56 -0.88 7.68
CA ARG A 111 -16.44 -0.44 8.79
C ARG A 111 -16.64 1.08 8.82
N ALA A 112 -15.59 1.84 8.51
CA ALA A 112 -15.65 3.31 8.44
C ALA A 112 -16.34 3.84 7.17
N GLY A 113 -16.72 2.97 6.22
CA GLY A 113 -17.41 3.34 5.00
C GLY A 113 -16.49 3.84 3.88
N VAL A 114 -15.22 3.49 3.90
CA VAL A 114 -14.30 3.73 2.78
C VAL A 114 -14.85 3.07 1.52
N ARG A 115 -14.93 3.84 0.43
CA ARG A 115 -15.60 3.42 -0.81
C ARG A 115 -14.67 2.79 -1.82
N LYS A 116 -13.37 3.08 -1.72
CA LYS A 116 -12.38 2.59 -2.68
C LYS A 116 -11.07 2.28 -2.00
N PHE A 117 -10.54 1.10 -2.30
CA PHE A 117 -9.21 0.68 -1.91
C PHE A 117 -8.37 0.44 -3.15
N PHE A 118 -7.19 1.04 -3.17
CA PHE A 118 -6.12 0.67 -4.07
C PHE A 118 -5.09 -0.14 -3.27
N TYR A 119 -4.74 -1.31 -3.78
CA TYR A 119 -3.70 -2.16 -3.23
C TYR A 119 -2.55 -2.28 -4.23
N SER A 120 -1.33 -1.96 -3.80
CA SER A 120 -0.14 -2.20 -4.61
C SER A 120 0.24 -3.67 -4.54
N SER A 121 -0.05 -4.40 -5.60
CA SER A 121 0.33 -5.80 -5.76
C SER A 121 1.75 -5.91 -6.35
N SER A 122 2.12 -7.07 -6.83
CA SER A 122 3.43 -7.35 -7.40
C SER A 122 3.32 -8.05 -8.75
N ALA A 123 4.30 -7.86 -9.62
CA ALA A 123 4.45 -8.65 -10.83
C ALA A 123 4.72 -10.14 -10.55
N CYS A 124 5.14 -10.47 -9.33
CA CYS A 124 5.39 -11.84 -8.90
C CYS A 124 4.14 -12.71 -8.80
N ILE A 125 2.93 -12.13 -8.90
CA ILE A 125 1.69 -12.92 -9.02
C ILE A 125 1.59 -13.63 -10.38
N TYR A 126 2.26 -13.10 -11.42
CA TYR A 126 2.25 -13.70 -12.74
C TYR A 126 3.19 -14.89 -12.81
N PRO A 127 2.85 -15.95 -13.55
CA PRO A 127 3.75 -17.09 -13.75
C PRO A 127 5.10 -16.66 -14.29
N GLU A 128 6.17 -17.22 -13.77
CA GLU A 128 7.55 -16.96 -14.20
C GLU A 128 7.72 -17.11 -15.72
N TYR A 129 7.09 -18.15 -16.31
CA TYR A 129 7.18 -18.39 -17.74
C TYR A 129 6.61 -17.28 -18.62
N ASN A 130 5.75 -16.40 -18.07
CA ASN A 130 5.24 -15.22 -18.75
C ASN A 130 6.25 -14.07 -18.78
N GLN A 131 7.26 -14.10 -17.92
CA GLN A 131 8.22 -13.01 -17.69
C GLN A 131 9.63 -13.34 -18.19
N ARG A 132 9.86 -14.50 -18.84
CA ARG A 132 11.18 -14.93 -19.31
C ARG A 132 11.80 -14.08 -20.40
N ASP A 133 10.97 -13.44 -21.22
CA ASP A 133 11.42 -12.49 -22.24
C ASP A 133 11.15 -11.06 -21.76
N PRO A 134 12.20 -10.33 -21.32
CA PRO A 134 12.04 -8.96 -20.81
C PRO A 134 11.56 -7.98 -21.90
N ASN A 135 11.76 -8.32 -23.19
CA ASN A 135 11.30 -7.49 -24.30
C ASN A 135 9.87 -7.77 -24.73
N ASN A 136 9.29 -8.88 -24.25
CA ASN A 136 7.92 -9.29 -24.59
C ASN A 136 7.26 -9.99 -23.39
N PRO A 137 7.08 -9.29 -22.25
CA PRO A 137 6.43 -9.87 -21.09
C PRO A 137 4.93 -10.11 -21.39
N LYS A 138 4.43 -11.27 -21.01
CA LYS A 138 3.04 -11.69 -21.24
C LYS A 138 2.23 -11.61 -19.93
N CYS A 139 2.19 -10.42 -19.33
CA CYS A 139 1.56 -10.16 -18.03
C CYS A 139 0.25 -9.40 -18.16
N SER A 140 -0.64 -9.85 -19.08
CA SER A 140 -2.04 -9.38 -19.07
C SER A 140 -2.78 -9.92 -17.86
N GLU A 141 -3.82 -9.25 -17.39
CA GLU A 141 -4.57 -9.68 -16.18
C GLU A 141 -5.06 -11.14 -16.27
N ASP A 142 -5.56 -11.55 -17.43
CA ASP A 142 -6.02 -12.92 -17.66
C ASP A 142 -4.92 -13.97 -17.55
N SER A 143 -3.66 -13.57 -17.70
CA SER A 143 -2.50 -14.47 -17.64
C SER A 143 -2.01 -14.77 -16.22
N ALA A 144 -2.61 -14.16 -15.20
CA ALA A 144 -2.32 -14.46 -13.80
C ALA A 144 -2.81 -15.85 -13.38
N TYR A 145 -3.68 -16.47 -14.16
CA TYR A 145 -4.22 -17.80 -13.90
C TYR A 145 -3.91 -18.77 -15.05
N PRO A 146 -3.63 -20.05 -14.74
CA PRO A 146 -3.48 -20.62 -13.38
C PRO A 146 -2.31 -19.99 -12.63
N ALA A 147 -2.49 -19.72 -11.33
CA ALA A 147 -1.44 -19.11 -10.50
C ALA A 147 -0.20 -20.03 -10.44
N ALA A 148 0.95 -19.44 -10.72
CA ALA A 148 2.26 -20.10 -10.60
C ALA A 148 3.29 -19.03 -10.19
N PRO A 149 3.12 -18.41 -9.01
CA PRO A 149 4.03 -17.38 -8.52
C PRO A 149 5.42 -17.96 -8.30
N ASP A 150 6.46 -17.11 -8.31
CA ASP A 150 7.79 -17.56 -7.94
C ASP A 150 7.86 -17.95 -6.46
N SER A 151 8.87 -18.77 -6.12
CA SER A 151 9.01 -19.34 -4.80
C SER A 151 9.38 -18.33 -3.72
N GLU A 152 9.97 -17.20 -4.11
CA GLU A 152 10.51 -16.22 -3.18
C GLU A 152 9.53 -15.08 -2.91
N TYR A 153 8.85 -14.57 -3.95
CA TYR A 153 7.94 -13.44 -3.86
C TYR A 153 6.46 -13.79 -3.97
N GLY A 154 6.14 -15.03 -4.27
CA GLY A 154 4.76 -15.48 -4.48
C GLY A 154 3.90 -15.47 -3.22
N TRP A 155 4.54 -15.37 -2.09
CA TRP A 155 3.89 -15.32 -0.77
C TRP A 155 3.48 -13.89 -0.43
#